data_9e86de8eaa65798025b6de125d7a3556
#
_entry.id   9e86de8eaa65798025b6de125d7a3556
#
_cell.length_a   1.000
_cell.length_b   1.000
_cell.length_c   1.000
_cell.angle_alpha   90.00
_cell.angle_beta   90.00
_cell.angle_gamma   90.00
#
_symmetry.space_group_name_H-M   'P 1'
#
loop_
_entity.id
_entity.type
_entity.pdbx_description
1 polymer ?
#
loop_
_entity_poly.entity_id
_entity_poly.type
_entity_poly.pdbx_seq_one_letter_code
_entity_poly.pdbx_strand_id
1 'polypeptide(L)'
;MGFKNIIERFSINYAHNTMQKSLYNGLNIDILDKKYVKTPRENTEYMLYAHVPFCHTFCPYCSFHKYHYEQELAKIYFENLREEMRQIKEAGFDFSSLYVGGGTTLINEPELEKTLKLAKDLFSIEDISAESDPNHISPESLSRFDGLIDRLSVGVQSFDNETLKRVGRYEKFGSAEETKRKLEQTLGKIPVISLDLIFNLPNQTKEQLINDVNVAKSISPQQITFYPLMKSELTRENIARSLGVSNIDNEREFYEIITEEFSKSNYKQSNAWAFSNEKNADLRDEYVGSNLEYLGVGSGAFSFLNGELVINAFNLLEYGKRIKNRRSPVIAKCGFSKKERLKYTFLTRLFDGAVDIKAYNEQNDANINKDLFVELSLLKLVNAIYEENGVIKPTFFGKYICVVLMRDFYAGMDKVRAIFKDDAKIKRSKILRIMSEDTEQKFDQNIIQPRAAM
;
A
#
# COMPACT_ATOMS: atom_id res chain seq x y z
N MET A 1 30.19 -2.46 -22.08
CA MET A 1 28.73 -2.25 -21.84
C MET A 1 28.07 -2.20 -23.23
N GLY A 2 27.17 -3.14 -23.54
CA GLY A 2 26.53 -3.17 -24.85
C GLY A 2 25.55 -2.02 -25.05
N PHE A 3 25.34 -1.58 -26.27
CA PHE A 3 24.42 -0.49 -26.67
C PHE A 3 23.01 -0.67 -26.08
N LYS A 4 22.53 -1.91 -26.00
CA LYS A 4 21.24 -2.28 -25.36
C LYS A 4 21.16 -1.82 -23.90
N ASN A 5 22.20 -2.06 -23.10
CA ASN A 5 22.24 -1.67 -21.68
C ASN A 5 22.22 -0.14 -21.49
N ILE A 6 22.77 0.62 -22.45
CA ILE A 6 22.77 2.09 -22.43
C ILE A 6 21.34 2.61 -22.67
N ILE A 7 20.64 2.06 -23.67
CA ILE A 7 19.26 2.45 -23.99
C ILE A 7 18.32 2.11 -22.83
N GLU A 8 18.43 0.90 -22.25
CA GLU A 8 17.61 0.49 -21.12
C GLU A 8 17.84 1.39 -19.89
N ARG A 9 19.09 1.69 -19.58
CA ARG A 9 19.44 2.61 -18.47
C ARG A 9 18.91 4.02 -18.71
N PHE A 10 19.01 4.52 -19.93
CA PHE A 10 18.43 5.82 -20.31
C PHE A 10 16.90 5.80 -20.14
N SER A 11 16.24 4.73 -20.56
CA SER A 11 14.78 4.59 -20.47
C SER A 11 14.29 4.53 -19.02
N ILE A 12 15.00 3.83 -18.16
CA ILE A 12 14.71 3.78 -16.71
C ILE A 12 14.85 5.17 -16.11
N ASN A 13 15.94 5.89 -16.40
CA ASN A 13 16.16 7.25 -15.92
C ASN A 13 15.10 8.22 -16.45
N TYR A 14 14.68 8.06 -17.70
CA TYR A 14 13.62 8.87 -18.28
C TYR A 14 12.26 8.60 -17.62
N ALA A 15 11.92 7.32 -17.40
CA ALA A 15 10.70 6.92 -16.71
C ALA A 15 10.69 7.47 -15.27
N HIS A 16 11.78 7.29 -14.52
CA HIS A 16 11.97 7.84 -13.18
C HIS A 16 11.80 9.37 -13.17
N ASN A 17 12.51 10.10 -14.02
CA ASN A 17 12.42 11.56 -14.10
C ASN A 17 11.01 12.04 -14.51
N THR A 18 10.34 11.32 -15.38
CA THR A 18 8.97 11.65 -15.82
C THR A 18 7.99 11.44 -14.68
N MET A 19 8.10 10.34 -13.94
CA MET A 19 7.26 10.09 -12.76
C MET A 19 7.52 11.12 -11.67
N GLN A 20 8.78 11.40 -11.35
CA GLN A 20 9.15 12.44 -10.40
C GLN A 20 8.58 13.80 -10.78
N LYS A 21 8.73 14.22 -12.05
CA LYS A 21 8.14 15.49 -12.52
C LYS A 21 6.62 15.50 -12.45
N SER A 22 5.95 14.40 -12.81
CA SER A 22 4.48 14.31 -12.73
C SER A 22 4.00 14.38 -11.28
N LEU A 23 4.71 13.73 -10.35
CA LEU A 23 4.41 13.80 -8.91
C LEU A 23 4.74 15.18 -8.32
N TYR A 24 5.85 15.81 -8.72
CA TYR A 24 6.24 17.15 -8.21
C TYR A 24 5.36 18.27 -8.76
N ASN A 25 5.01 18.21 -10.05
CA ASN A 25 4.25 19.27 -10.72
C ASN A 25 2.73 19.03 -10.69
N GLY A 26 2.31 17.78 -10.55
CA GLY A 26 0.89 17.38 -10.55
C GLY A 26 0.23 17.38 -9.18
N LEU A 27 1.02 17.29 -8.10
CA LEU A 27 0.47 17.32 -6.73
C LEU A 27 0.26 18.77 -6.23
N ASN A 28 -0.58 19.53 -6.93
CA ASN A 28 -1.12 20.78 -6.39
C ASN A 28 -2.14 20.43 -5.31
N ILE A 29 -1.67 20.41 -4.06
CA ILE A 29 -2.51 20.06 -2.92
C ILE A 29 -3.26 21.29 -2.46
N ASP A 30 -4.58 21.26 -2.60
CA ASP A 30 -5.49 22.25 -2.05
C ASP A 30 -5.86 21.87 -0.62
N ILE A 31 -5.45 22.67 0.36
CA ILE A 31 -5.91 22.53 1.74
C ILE A 31 -7.34 23.05 1.83
N LEU A 32 -8.24 22.23 2.35
CA LEU A 32 -9.65 22.53 2.38
C LEU A 32 -10.05 23.20 3.71
N ASP A 33 -10.38 24.49 3.64
CA ASP A 33 -11.02 25.23 4.76
C ASP A 33 -12.54 25.03 4.79
N LYS A 34 -13.13 24.58 3.67
CA LYS A 34 -14.58 24.42 3.51
C LYS A 34 -14.99 22.95 3.64
N LYS A 35 -16.27 22.73 3.94
CA LYS A 35 -16.88 21.42 3.98
C LYS A 35 -16.75 20.73 2.61
N TYR A 36 -15.96 19.66 2.55
CA TYR A 36 -15.90 18.76 1.40
C TYR A 36 -16.86 17.59 1.64
N VAL A 37 -17.70 17.27 0.68
CA VAL A 37 -18.63 16.14 0.75
C VAL A 37 -18.22 15.15 -0.32
N LYS A 38 -17.90 13.93 0.08
CA LYS A 38 -17.70 12.81 -0.84
C LYS A 38 -19.08 12.41 -1.38
N THR A 39 -19.22 12.27 -2.69
CA THR A 39 -20.46 11.83 -3.33
C THR A 39 -20.13 10.73 -4.35
N PRO A 40 -20.90 9.63 -4.37
CA PRO A 40 -20.71 8.60 -5.39
C PRO A 40 -21.20 9.10 -6.75
N ARG A 41 -20.64 8.52 -7.82
CA ARG A 41 -21.16 8.62 -9.18
C ARG A 41 -22.02 7.39 -9.50
N GLU A 42 -23.03 7.57 -10.30
CA GLU A 42 -23.84 6.48 -10.83
C GLU A 42 -22.96 5.51 -11.66
N ASN A 43 -23.27 4.23 -11.58
CA ASN A 43 -22.59 3.16 -12.33
C ASN A 43 -21.07 3.11 -12.14
N THR A 44 -20.57 3.48 -10.97
CA THR A 44 -19.15 3.40 -10.63
C THR A 44 -18.96 2.41 -9.48
N GLU A 45 -18.11 1.41 -9.69
CA GLU A 45 -17.67 0.52 -8.62
C GLU A 45 -16.57 1.19 -7.81
N TYR A 46 -16.69 1.07 -6.49
CA TYR A 46 -15.72 1.59 -5.54
C TYR A 46 -15.23 0.48 -4.64
N MET A 47 -13.93 0.51 -4.32
CA MET A 47 -13.37 -0.26 -3.23
C MET A 47 -13.35 0.60 -1.96
N LEU A 48 -13.63 -0.01 -0.81
CA LEU A 48 -13.43 0.63 0.49
C LEU A 48 -12.02 0.31 1.01
N TYR A 49 -11.26 1.35 1.38
CA TYR A 49 -10.00 1.22 2.09
C TYR A 49 -10.16 1.69 3.53
N ALA A 50 -9.88 0.82 4.50
CA ALA A 50 -9.90 1.18 5.92
C ALA A 50 -8.46 1.26 6.45
N HIS A 51 -8.04 2.43 6.95
CA HIS A 51 -6.71 2.63 7.49
C HIS A 51 -6.68 2.37 8.99
N VAL A 52 -5.81 1.46 9.46
CA VAL A 52 -5.57 1.19 10.89
C VAL A 52 -4.16 1.66 11.26
N PRO A 53 -4.01 2.85 11.88
CA PRO A 53 -2.71 3.49 12.04
C PRO A 53 -1.97 3.09 13.32
N PHE A 54 -2.01 1.84 13.74
CA PHE A 54 -1.38 1.45 15.01
C PHE A 54 -0.31 0.38 14.82
N CYS A 55 0.81 0.54 15.54
CA CYS A 55 1.88 -0.45 15.67
C CYS A 55 2.45 -0.42 17.09
N HIS A 56 2.90 -1.56 17.62
CA HIS A 56 3.66 -1.59 18.87
C HIS A 56 5.02 -0.94 18.74
N THR A 57 5.72 -1.20 17.62
CA THR A 57 7.04 -0.65 17.30
C THR A 57 7.11 -0.29 15.83
N PHE A 58 7.93 0.71 15.49
CA PHE A 58 8.06 1.18 14.11
C PHE A 58 9.28 0.57 13.42
N CYS A 59 9.07 0.05 12.22
CA CYS A 59 10.14 -0.43 11.37
C CYS A 59 10.86 0.76 10.69
N PRO A 60 12.21 0.73 10.55
CA PRO A 60 12.98 1.87 10.04
C PRO A 60 12.70 2.23 8.58
N TYR A 61 12.24 1.27 7.78
CA TYR A 61 11.91 1.45 6.36
C TYR A 61 10.47 1.89 6.11
N CYS A 62 9.60 1.85 7.12
CA CYS A 62 8.17 2.06 6.94
C CYS A 62 7.80 3.53 7.00
N SER A 63 7.24 4.06 5.91
CA SER A 63 6.79 5.45 5.75
C SER A 63 5.30 5.65 6.01
N PHE A 64 4.53 4.59 6.21
CA PHE A 64 3.09 4.69 6.43
C PHE A 64 2.75 5.54 7.66
N HIS A 65 1.55 6.14 7.61
CA HIS A 65 0.99 6.88 8.73
C HIS A 65 0.65 5.94 9.88
N LYS A 66 1.25 6.16 11.06
CA LYS A 66 1.12 5.26 12.20
C LYS A 66 1.34 5.95 13.54
N TYR A 67 0.72 5.39 14.57
CA TYR A 67 0.84 5.76 15.98
C TYR A 67 1.26 4.56 16.82
N HIS A 68 1.86 4.80 17.96
CA HIS A 68 2.05 3.74 18.96
C HIS A 68 0.69 3.24 19.44
N TYR A 69 0.57 1.91 19.55
CA TYR A 69 -0.65 1.29 20.03
C TYR A 69 -0.87 1.57 21.51
N GLU A 70 -2.06 2.02 21.82
CA GLU A 70 -2.65 2.09 23.16
C GLU A 70 -4.09 1.63 23.07
N GLN A 71 -4.47 0.74 23.97
CA GLN A 71 -5.74 0.01 23.89
C GLN A 71 -6.95 0.95 23.85
N GLU A 72 -7.03 1.92 24.76
CA GLU A 72 -8.17 2.84 24.84
C GLU A 72 -8.21 3.80 23.64
N LEU A 73 -7.05 4.28 23.20
CA LEU A 73 -6.96 5.12 22.01
C LEU A 73 -7.40 4.37 20.75
N ALA A 74 -6.97 3.12 20.61
CA ALA A 74 -7.37 2.27 19.49
C ALA A 74 -8.88 2.00 19.50
N LYS A 75 -9.46 1.71 20.67
CA LYS A 75 -10.91 1.50 20.82
C LYS A 75 -11.71 2.72 20.38
N ILE A 76 -11.36 3.92 20.87
CA ILE A 76 -11.99 5.18 20.46
C ILE A 76 -11.82 5.41 18.95
N TYR A 77 -10.66 5.07 18.41
CA TYR A 77 -10.40 5.18 16.98
C TYR A 77 -11.31 4.28 16.14
N PHE A 78 -11.42 2.99 16.50
CA PHE A 78 -12.29 2.06 15.80
C PHE A 78 -13.77 2.43 15.90
N GLU A 79 -14.21 3.03 17.03
CA GLU A 79 -15.55 3.59 17.14
C GLU A 79 -15.79 4.72 16.13
N ASN A 80 -14.83 5.65 15.99
CA ASN A 80 -14.91 6.72 14.99
C ASN A 80 -14.84 6.19 13.57
N LEU A 81 -14.03 5.13 13.30
CA LEU A 81 -13.93 4.49 11.99
C LEU A 81 -15.27 3.88 11.57
N ARG A 82 -15.94 3.17 12.49
CA ARG A 82 -17.27 2.62 12.25
C ARG A 82 -18.33 3.70 12.05
N GLU A 83 -18.22 4.82 12.75
CA GLU A 83 -19.13 5.95 12.54
C GLU A 83 -18.88 6.64 11.18
N GLU A 84 -17.62 6.76 10.73
CA GLU A 84 -17.32 7.22 9.36
C GLU A 84 -17.96 6.30 8.31
N MET A 85 -17.89 4.99 8.48
CA MET A 85 -18.53 4.02 7.57
C MET A 85 -20.05 4.24 7.48
N ARG A 86 -20.74 4.50 8.61
CA ARG A 86 -22.17 4.81 8.60
C ARG A 86 -22.47 6.11 7.83
N GLN A 87 -21.65 7.15 8.07
CA GLN A 87 -21.80 8.43 7.36
C GLN A 87 -21.56 8.30 5.85
N ILE A 88 -20.64 7.43 5.43
CA ILE A 88 -20.40 7.13 4.02
C ILE A 88 -21.57 6.36 3.40
N LYS A 89 -22.18 5.41 4.13
CA LYS A 89 -23.42 4.73 3.68
C LYS A 89 -24.57 5.70 3.52
N GLU A 90 -24.75 6.60 4.47
CA GLU A 90 -25.77 7.67 4.39
C GLU A 90 -25.52 8.62 3.20
N ALA A 91 -24.26 8.82 2.80
CA ALA A 91 -23.89 9.60 1.62
C ALA A 91 -24.17 8.86 0.29
N GLY A 92 -24.66 7.63 0.34
CA GLY A 92 -25.08 6.83 -0.81
C GLY A 92 -24.00 5.93 -1.42
N PHE A 93 -22.82 5.79 -0.77
CA PHE A 93 -21.81 4.84 -1.26
C PHE A 93 -22.18 3.40 -0.98
N ASP A 94 -21.76 2.53 -1.88
CA ASP A 94 -21.71 1.09 -1.70
C ASP A 94 -20.37 0.54 -2.23
N PHE A 95 -19.95 -0.64 -1.74
CA PHE A 95 -18.66 -1.22 -2.04
C PHE A 95 -18.80 -2.73 -2.21
N SER A 96 -18.12 -3.29 -3.21
CA SER A 96 -18.04 -4.74 -3.44
C SER A 96 -16.87 -5.37 -2.70
N SER A 97 -15.83 -4.60 -2.35
CA SER A 97 -14.64 -5.09 -1.66
C SER A 97 -14.14 -4.12 -0.58
N LEU A 98 -13.46 -4.68 0.44
CA LEU A 98 -12.82 -3.93 1.52
C LEU A 98 -11.36 -4.34 1.64
N TYR A 99 -10.46 -3.35 1.64
CA TYR A 99 -9.06 -3.54 2.00
C TYR A 99 -8.76 -2.86 3.34
N VAL A 100 -8.22 -3.59 4.31
CA VAL A 100 -7.80 -3.05 5.61
C VAL A 100 -6.28 -3.05 5.68
N GLY A 101 -5.71 -1.85 5.70
CA GLY A 101 -4.26 -1.68 5.68
C GLY A 101 -3.74 -0.62 6.63
N GLY A 102 -2.43 -0.38 6.60
CA GLY A 102 -1.79 0.73 7.31
C GLY A 102 -0.65 0.34 8.24
N GLY A 103 -0.94 0.19 9.54
CA GLY A 103 0.02 -0.25 10.55
C GLY A 103 -0.03 -1.78 10.74
N THR A 104 -0.43 -2.23 11.94
CA THR A 104 -0.78 -3.62 12.23
C THR A 104 -2.29 -3.71 12.36
N THR A 105 -2.98 -4.22 11.36
CA THR A 105 -4.46 -4.12 11.31
C THR A 105 -5.14 -5.00 12.35
N LEU A 106 -4.57 -6.19 12.65
CA LEU A 106 -5.06 -7.12 13.65
C LEU A 106 -4.61 -6.77 15.08
N ILE A 107 -4.02 -5.61 15.32
CA ILE A 107 -3.47 -5.21 16.63
C ILE A 107 -4.53 -5.13 17.74
N ASN A 108 -5.79 -4.94 17.35
CA ASN A 108 -6.95 -4.99 18.25
C ASN A 108 -8.04 -5.83 17.59
N GLU A 109 -7.90 -7.14 17.70
CA GLU A 109 -8.76 -8.13 17.02
C GLU A 109 -10.25 -7.94 17.32
N PRO A 110 -10.70 -7.74 18.58
CA PRO A 110 -12.12 -7.55 18.87
C PRO A 110 -12.72 -6.31 18.21
N GLU A 111 -11.98 -5.22 18.13
CA GLU A 111 -12.46 -4.00 17.48
C GLU A 111 -12.43 -4.11 15.96
N LEU A 112 -11.42 -4.79 15.40
CA LEU A 112 -11.39 -5.09 13.98
C LEU A 112 -12.57 -6.00 13.57
N GLU A 113 -12.81 -7.09 14.31
CA GLU A 113 -13.93 -8.00 14.04
C GLU A 113 -15.28 -7.25 13.98
N LYS A 114 -15.56 -6.40 14.98
CA LYS A 114 -16.76 -5.55 15.01
C LYS A 114 -16.84 -4.63 13.79
N THR A 115 -15.69 -4.13 13.33
CA THR A 115 -15.63 -3.20 12.20
C THR A 115 -15.88 -3.93 10.88
N LEU A 116 -15.31 -5.14 10.69
CA LEU A 116 -15.55 -5.95 9.51
C LEU A 116 -17.00 -6.42 9.41
N LYS A 117 -17.58 -6.86 10.53
CA LYS A 117 -19.00 -7.22 10.59
C LYS A 117 -19.89 -6.04 10.20
N LEU A 118 -19.67 -4.86 10.80
CA LEU A 118 -20.39 -3.66 10.44
C LEU A 118 -20.26 -3.30 8.96
N ALA A 119 -19.05 -3.45 8.39
CA ALA A 119 -18.83 -3.16 6.98
C ALA A 119 -19.66 -4.10 6.08
N LYS A 120 -19.69 -5.40 6.37
CA LYS A 120 -20.55 -6.37 5.65
C LYS A 120 -22.05 -6.07 5.85
N ASP A 121 -22.47 -5.60 7.02
CA ASP A 121 -23.87 -5.23 7.29
C ASP A 121 -24.30 -3.96 6.54
N LEU A 122 -23.38 -3.01 6.36
CA LEU A 122 -23.66 -1.72 5.71
C LEU A 122 -23.58 -1.80 4.19
N PHE A 123 -22.61 -2.55 3.65
CA PHE A 123 -22.23 -2.52 2.24
C PHE A 123 -22.34 -3.91 1.60
N SER A 124 -22.39 -3.94 0.27
CA SER A 124 -22.43 -5.17 -0.54
C SER A 124 -21.05 -5.84 -0.66
N ILE A 125 -20.28 -5.89 0.45
CA ILE A 125 -18.91 -6.41 0.45
C ILE A 125 -18.92 -7.93 0.33
N GLU A 126 -18.29 -8.43 -0.71
CA GLU A 126 -18.08 -9.84 -1.01
C GLU A 126 -16.71 -10.31 -0.51
N ASP A 127 -15.65 -9.50 -0.75
CA ASP A 127 -14.27 -9.83 -0.43
C ASP A 127 -13.65 -8.85 0.56
N ILE A 128 -12.94 -9.38 1.57
CA ILE A 128 -12.17 -8.60 2.53
C ILE A 128 -10.72 -9.05 2.53
N SER A 129 -9.83 -8.10 2.18
CA SER A 129 -8.38 -8.26 2.33
C SER A 129 -7.87 -7.48 3.54
N ALA A 130 -6.94 -8.05 4.31
CA ALA A 130 -6.31 -7.37 5.43
C ALA A 130 -4.79 -7.60 5.45
N GLU A 131 -4.07 -6.65 6.04
CA GLU A 131 -2.64 -6.77 6.31
C GLU A 131 -2.41 -7.27 7.75
N SER A 132 -1.31 -8.00 7.99
CA SER A 132 -0.93 -8.47 9.31
C SER A 132 0.58 -8.57 9.48
N ASP A 133 1.00 -9.00 10.65
CA ASP A 133 2.39 -9.31 10.98
C ASP A 133 2.50 -10.70 11.68
N PRO A 134 3.70 -11.27 11.82
CA PRO A 134 3.89 -12.62 12.37
C PRO A 134 3.43 -12.82 13.81
N ASN A 135 3.08 -11.79 14.56
CA ASN A 135 2.55 -11.94 15.92
C ASN A 135 1.01 -12.06 15.99
N HIS A 136 0.31 -11.72 14.90
CA HIS A 136 -1.15 -11.68 14.84
C HIS A 136 -1.72 -12.72 13.85
N ILE A 137 -1.01 -13.86 13.68
CA ILE A 137 -1.40 -14.92 12.75
C ILE A 137 -1.50 -16.29 13.44
N SER A 138 -1.64 -16.35 14.76
CA SER A 138 -1.87 -17.64 15.39
C SER A 138 -3.19 -18.26 14.93
N PRO A 139 -3.32 -19.60 14.87
CA PRO A 139 -4.57 -20.25 14.51
C PRO A 139 -5.76 -19.79 15.37
N GLU A 140 -5.51 -19.46 16.64
CA GLU A 140 -6.51 -18.94 17.57
C GLU A 140 -6.96 -17.52 17.18
N SER A 141 -6.00 -16.63 16.89
CA SER A 141 -6.26 -15.27 16.41
C SER A 141 -7.07 -15.32 15.10
N LEU A 142 -6.65 -16.13 14.14
CA LEU A 142 -7.29 -16.20 12.82
C LEU A 142 -8.68 -16.84 12.86
N SER A 143 -8.98 -17.73 13.83
CA SER A 143 -10.31 -18.33 13.97
C SER A 143 -11.41 -17.28 14.23
N ARG A 144 -11.06 -16.13 14.78
CA ARG A 144 -11.97 -15.00 14.98
C ARG A 144 -12.45 -14.38 13.67
N PHE A 145 -11.65 -14.51 12.62
CA PHE A 145 -11.89 -13.90 11.31
C PHE A 145 -12.37 -14.91 10.26
N ASP A 146 -12.69 -16.12 10.67
CA ASP A 146 -13.26 -17.15 9.79
C ASP A 146 -14.56 -16.63 9.14
N GLY A 147 -14.63 -16.72 7.80
CA GLY A 147 -15.74 -16.18 6.99
C GLY A 147 -15.82 -14.63 6.97
N LEU A 148 -14.84 -13.92 7.56
CA LEU A 148 -14.76 -12.46 7.52
C LEU A 148 -13.62 -11.97 6.63
N ILE A 149 -12.44 -12.58 6.73
CA ILE A 149 -11.27 -12.20 5.93
C ILE A 149 -11.03 -13.28 4.87
N ASP A 150 -10.99 -12.87 3.61
CA ASP A 150 -10.78 -13.76 2.47
C ASP A 150 -9.30 -13.82 2.08
N ARG A 151 -8.55 -12.73 2.26
CA ARG A 151 -7.12 -12.63 2.01
C ARG A 151 -6.40 -11.94 3.16
N LEU A 152 -5.31 -12.54 3.64
CA LEU A 152 -4.44 -11.97 4.65
C LEU A 152 -3.02 -11.84 4.11
N SER A 153 -2.51 -10.61 4.01
CA SER A 153 -1.13 -10.32 3.66
C SER A 153 -0.28 -10.20 4.92
N VAL A 154 0.77 -11.02 5.01
CA VAL A 154 1.63 -11.07 6.20
C VAL A 154 2.99 -10.48 5.87
N GLY A 155 3.29 -9.33 6.49
CA GLY A 155 4.60 -8.70 6.35
C GLY A 155 5.68 -9.53 7.03
N VAL A 156 6.49 -10.25 6.26
CA VAL A 156 7.65 -11.04 6.72
C VAL A 156 8.95 -10.28 6.51
N GLN A 157 9.11 -9.71 5.34
CA GLN A 157 10.20 -8.90 4.82
C GLN A 157 11.45 -9.72 4.43
N SER A 158 11.90 -10.69 5.22
CA SER A 158 13.03 -11.57 4.93
C SER A 158 12.97 -12.83 5.80
N PHE A 159 13.65 -13.90 5.37
CA PHE A 159 13.93 -15.11 6.14
C PHE A 159 15.43 -15.24 6.49
N ASP A 160 16.15 -14.13 6.46
CA ASP A 160 17.54 -14.06 6.93
C ASP A 160 17.60 -13.35 8.28
N ASN A 161 18.13 -14.04 9.32
CA ASN A 161 18.12 -13.52 10.69
C ASN A 161 18.92 -12.22 10.84
N GLU A 162 20.03 -12.05 10.13
CA GLU A 162 20.80 -10.81 10.19
C GLU A 162 20.05 -9.65 9.52
N THR A 163 19.37 -9.92 8.43
CA THR A 163 18.47 -8.95 7.80
C THR A 163 17.34 -8.57 8.75
N LEU A 164 16.68 -9.55 9.38
CA LEU A 164 15.59 -9.30 10.34
C LEU A 164 16.03 -8.43 11.52
N LYS A 165 17.25 -8.64 12.07
CA LYS A 165 17.84 -7.77 13.11
C LYS A 165 18.00 -6.35 12.61
N ARG A 166 18.59 -6.17 11.43
CA ARG A 166 18.85 -4.83 10.83
C ARG A 166 17.59 -4.07 10.50
N VAL A 167 16.50 -4.73 10.08
CA VAL A 167 15.20 -4.10 9.84
C VAL A 167 14.35 -3.97 11.11
N GLY A 168 14.89 -4.32 12.29
CA GLY A 168 14.20 -4.20 13.58
C GLY A 168 13.02 -5.14 13.75
N ARG A 169 13.08 -6.34 13.14
CA ARG A 169 11.99 -7.32 13.16
C ARG A 169 12.32 -8.57 13.99
N TYR A 170 13.58 -8.92 14.12
CA TYR A 170 14.00 -10.10 14.87
C TYR A 170 13.52 -10.07 16.33
N GLU A 171 13.79 -8.97 17.03
CA GLU A 171 13.37 -8.80 18.43
C GLU A 171 11.84 -8.71 18.58
N LYS A 172 11.15 -8.27 17.51
CA LYS A 172 9.72 -8.08 17.51
C LYS A 172 8.94 -9.35 17.22
N PHE A 173 9.42 -10.18 16.29
CA PHE A 173 8.65 -11.31 15.74
C PHE A 173 9.33 -12.67 15.92
N GLY A 174 10.58 -12.69 16.37
CA GLY A 174 11.41 -13.88 16.50
C GLY A 174 12.28 -14.15 15.27
N SER A 175 12.89 -15.32 15.24
CA SER A 175 13.74 -15.78 14.16
C SER A 175 12.98 -16.09 12.87
N ALA A 176 13.72 -16.26 11.77
CA ALA A 176 13.17 -16.71 10.50
C ALA A 176 12.46 -18.07 10.62
N GLU A 177 13.03 -18.99 11.38
CA GLU A 177 12.48 -20.33 11.62
C GLU A 177 11.18 -20.27 12.45
N GLU A 178 11.11 -19.39 13.44
CA GLU A 178 9.90 -19.17 14.23
C GLU A 178 8.79 -18.54 13.37
N THR A 179 9.15 -17.55 12.55
CA THR A 179 8.23 -16.92 11.60
C THR A 179 7.71 -17.94 10.58
N LYS A 180 8.62 -18.76 10.01
CA LYS A 180 8.23 -19.83 9.08
C LYS A 180 7.23 -20.79 9.72
N ARG A 181 7.49 -21.27 10.94
CA ARG A 181 6.58 -22.17 11.67
C ARG A 181 5.21 -21.55 11.89
N LYS A 182 5.14 -20.27 12.30
CA LYS A 182 3.88 -19.54 12.47
C LYS A 182 3.09 -19.51 11.16
N LEU A 183 3.75 -19.18 10.04
CA LEU A 183 3.14 -19.13 8.72
C LEU A 183 2.62 -20.49 8.26
N GLU A 184 3.38 -21.56 8.43
CA GLU A 184 2.94 -22.93 8.11
C GLU A 184 1.67 -23.33 8.89
N GLN A 185 1.52 -22.87 10.13
CA GLN A 185 0.33 -23.12 10.96
C GLN A 185 -0.89 -22.28 10.52
N THR A 186 -0.71 -21.21 9.77
CA THR A 186 -1.80 -20.36 9.28
C THR A 186 -2.43 -20.84 7.99
N LEU A 187 -1.72 -21.67 7.24
CA LEU A 187 -2.21 -22.17 5.95
C LEU A 187 -3.54 -22.89 6.12
N GLY A 188 -4.52 -22.52 5.29
CA GLY A 188 -5.87 -23.09 5.32
C GLY A 188 -6.78 -22.52 6.42
N LYS A 189 -6.32 -21.56 7.24
CA LYS A 189 -7.17 -20.85 8.21
C LYS A 189 -7.88 -19.64 7.59
N ILE A 190 -7.25 -19.01 6.62
CA ILE A 190 -7.80 -17.97 5.76
C ILE A 190 -7.70 -18.50 4.33
N PRO A 191 -8.67 -18.21 3.44
CA PRO A 191 -8.67 -18.73 2.06
C PRO A 191 -7.38 -18.39 1.31
N VAL A 192 -6.88 -17.15 1.45
CA VAL A 192 -5.65 -16.69 0.81
C VAL A 192 -4.69 -16.12 1.84
N ILE A 193 -3.52 -16.73 1.96
CA ILE A 193 -2.35 -16.18 2.68
C ILE A 193 -1.37 -15.65 1.65
N SER A 194 -1.00 -14.36 1.77
CA SER A 194 0.07 -13.72 1.02
C SER A 194 1.26 -13.43 1.93
N LEU A 195 2.48 -13.65 1.45
CA LEU A 195 3.70 -13.28 2.15
C LEU A 195 4.32 -12.06 1.50
N ASP A 196 4.60 -11.02 2.29
CA ASP A 196 5.25 -9.82 1.81
C ASP A 196 6.73 -9.81 2.20
N LEU A 197 7.60 -9.74 1.20
CA LEU A 197 9.04 -9.65 1.34
C LEU A 197 9.56 -8.36 0.71
N ILE A 198 10.73 -7.90 1.17
CA ILE A 198 11.40 -6.72 0.62
C ILE A 198 12.74 -7.14 0.01
N PHE A 199 12.98 -6.73 -1.22
CA PHE A 199 14.27 -6.91 -1.87
C PHE A 199 14.99 -5.58 -2.11
N ASN A 200 16.28 -5.66 -2.46
CA ASN A 200 17.18 -4.53 -2.64
C ASN A 200 17.44 -3.73 -1.34
N LEU A 201 17.48 -4.45 -0.21
CA LEU A 201 17.91 -3.89 1.05
C LEU A 201 19.40 -3.51 0.98
N PRO A 202 19.86 -2.43 1.64
CA PRO A 202 21.28 -2.10 1.70
C PRO A 202 22.13 -3.29 2.16
N ASN A 203 23.17 -3.62 1.37
CA ASN A 203 24.08 -4.74 1.59
C ASN A 203 23.42 -6.15 1.62
N GLN A 204 22.22 -6.29 1.06
CA GLN A 204 21.63 -7.62 0.81
C GLN A 204 22.45 -8.36 -0.24
N THR A 205 22.77 -9.64 0.02
CA THR A 205 23.45 -10.48 -0.94
C THR A 205 22.49 -11.27 -1.81
N LYS A 206 22.99 -11.84 -2.93
CA LYS A 206 22.21 -12.71 -3.80
C LYS A 206 21.78 -13.98 -3.07
N GLU A 207 22.67 -14.52 -2.27
CA GLU A 207 22.43 -15.74 -1.48
C GLU A 207 21.29 -15.52 -0.48
N GLN A 208 21.25 -14.37 0.21
CA GLN A 208 20.17 -14.00 1.11
C GLN A 208 18.83 -13.89 0.36
N LEU A 209 18.83 -13.24 -0.82
CA LEU A 209 17.64 -13.13 -1.65
C LEU A 209 17.14 -14.49 -2.13
N ILE A 210 18.03 -15.35 -2.63
CA ILE A 210 17.70 -16.71 -3.08
C ILE A 210 17.16 -17.54 -1.92
N ASN A 211 17.74 -17.39 -0.73
CA ASN A 211 17.22 -18.03 0.48
C ASN A 211 15.81 -17.55 0.79
N ASP A 212 15.53 -16.24 0.76
CA ASP A 212 14.20 -15.67 0.99
C ASP A 212 13.17 -16.26 0.01
N VAL A 213 13.50 -16.32 -1.29
CA VAL A 213 12.65 -16.91 -2.32
C VAL A 213 12.39 -18.41 -2.05
N ASN A 214 13.42 -19.17 -1.71
CA ASN A 214 13.31 -20.62 -1.48
C ASN A 214 12.51 -20.94 -0.22
N VAL A 215 12.72 -20.21 0.87
CA VAL A 215 11.95 -20.37 2.10
C VAL A 215 10.48 -19.99 1.87
N ALA A 216 10.20 -18.86 1.20
CA ALA A 216 8.85 -18.47 0.86
C ALA A 216 8.12 -19.52 0.02
N LYS A 217 8.78 -20.06 -1.03
CA LYS A 217 8.23 -21.16 -1.84
C LYS A 217 7.99 -22.44 -1.02
N SER A 218 8.87 -22.76 -0.07
CA SER A 218 8.77 -23.97 0.76
C SER A 218 7.56 -23.94 1.72
N ILE A 219 7.14 -22.76 2.17
CA ILE A 219 5.91 -22.56 2.95
C ILE A 219 4.68 -22.83 2.10
N SER A 220 4.76 -22.57 0.79
CA SER A 220 3.69 -22.82 -0.18
C SER A 220 2.38 -22.03 0.09
N PRO A 221 2.43 -20.72 0.36
CA PRO A 221 1.24 -19.88 0.47
C PRO A 221 0.55 -19.72 -0.87
N GLN A 222 -0.63 -19.11 -0.89
CA GLN A 222 -1.37 -18.84 -2.13
C GLN A 222 -0.72 -17.72 -2.94
N GLN A 223 -0.09 -16.73 -2.28
CA GLN A 223 0.59 -15.63 -2.95
C GLN A 223 1.89 -15.25 -2.22
N ILE A 224 2.88 -14.78 -2.98
CA ILE A 224 4.14 -14.24 -2.46
C ILE A 224 4.41 -12.93 -3.19
N THR A 225 4.65 -11.86 -2.45
CA THR A 225 4.91 -10.54 -2.99
C THR A 225 6.31 -10.07 -2.62
N PHE A 226 7.09 -9.61 -3.61
CA PHE A 226 8.40 -9.02 -3.39
C PHE A 226 8.37 -7.54 -3.74
N TYR A 227 8.36 -6.69 -2.72
CA TYR A 227 8.41 -5.25 -2.88
C TYR A 227 9.86 -4.75 -2.98
N PRO A 228 10.18 -3.85 -3.94
CA PRO A 228 11.46 -3.16 -3.88
C PRO A 228 11.52 -2.26 -2.64
N LEU A 229 12.68 -2.11 -2.02
CA LEU A 229 12.84 -1.17 -0.91
C LEU A 229 12.51 0.25 -1.36
N MET A 230 11.46 0.84 -0.79
CA MET A 230 11.04 2.21 -1.08
C MET A 230 11.81 3.19 -0.21
N LYS A 231 12.74 3.94 -0.82
CA LYS A 231 13.55 4.96 -0.16
C LYS A 231 12.91 6.34 -0.38
N SER A 232 12.34 6.91 0.65
CA SER A 232 11.78 8.26 0.62
C SER A 232 12.54 9.21 1.56
N GLU A 233 12.26 10.50 1.48
CA GLU A 233 12.81 11.49 2.42
C GLU A 233 12.47 11.17 3.88
N LEU A 234 11.28 10.58 4.12
CA LEU A 234 10.83 10.21 5.47
C LEU A 234 11.60 9.02 6.08
N THR A 235 12.14 8.14 5.24
CA THR A 235 12.75 6.87 5.69
C THR A 235 14.25 6.83 5.50
N ARG A 236 14.82 7.69 4.64
CA ARG A 236 16.24 7.66 4.24
C ARG A 236 17.21 7.61 5.43
N GLU A 237 17.04 8.48 6.41
CA GLU A 237 17.91 8.55 7.58
C GLU A 237 17.78 7.31 8.46
N ASN A 238 16.56 6.83 8.69
CA ASN A 238 16.32 5.63 9.48
C ASN A 238 16.88 4.38 8.79
N ILE A 239 16.69 4.26 7.47
CA ILE A 239 17.28 3.19 6.65
C ILE A 239 18.80 3.24 6.75
N ALA A 240 19.42 4.41 6.55
CA ALA A 240 20.87 4.57 6.61
C ALA A 240 21.43 4.20 8.01
N ARG A 241 20.74 4.56 9.07
CA ARG A 241 21.13 4.24 10.45
C ARG A 241 21.03 2.74 10.77
N SER A 242 19.95 2.09 10.33
CA SER A 242 19.66 0.69 10.67
C SER A 242 20.29 -0.30 9.70
N LEU A 243 20.23 -0.03 8.40
CA LEU A 243 20.63 -0.93 7.32
C LEU A 243 21.99 -0.55 6.71
N GLY A 244 22.48 0.65 7.03
CA GLY A 244 23.67 1.22 6.42
C GLY A 244 23.39 1.86 5.07
N VAL A 245 24.44 2.35 4.44
CA VAL A 245 24.40 2.95 3.10
C VAL A 245 25.06 1.98 2.12
N SER A 246 24.38 1.69 1.02
CA SER A 246 24.96 0.99 -0.12
C SER A 246 25.05 1.94 -1.31
N ASN A 247 26.21 1.98 -1.95
CA ASN A 247 26.40 2.68 -3.22
C ASN A 247 26.06 1.81 -4.43
N ILE A 248 25.76 0.54 -4.20
CA ILE A 248 25.40 -0.44 -5.25
C ILE A 248 23.89 -0.58 -5.24
N ASP A 249 23.28 -0.37 -6.41
CA ASP A 249 21.88 -0.64 -6.65
C ASP A 249 21.74 -1.92 -7.45
N ASN A 250 21.30 -2.98 -6.77
CA ASN A 250 21.10 -4.31 -7.34
C ASN A 250 19.63 -4.57 -7.72
N GLU A 251 18.75 -3.56 -7.71
CA GLU A 251 17.31 -3.73 -7.86
C GLU A 251 16.95 -4.55 -9.10
N ARG A 252 17.52 -4.20 -10.24
CA ARG A 252 17.25 -4.92 -11.48
C ARG A 252 17.74 -6.37 -11.43
N GLU A 253 18.96 -6.59 -11.00
CA GLU A 253 19.54 -7.93 -10.90
C GLU A 253 18.75 -8.82 -9.93
N PHE A 254 18.33 -8.25 -8.81
CA PHE A 254 17.52 -8.96 -7.83
C PHE A 254 16.13 -9.28 -8.37
N TYR A 255 15.52 -8.37 -9.12
CA TYR A 255 14.26 -8.62 -9.78
C TYR A 255 14.37 -9.73 -10.85
N GLU A 256 15.48 -9.79 -11.60
CA GLU A 256 15.79 -10.87 -12.53
C GLU A 256 15.89 -12.22 -11.80
N ILE A 257 16.63 -12.28 -10.69
CA ILE A 257 16.75 -13.48 -9.85
C ILE A 257 15.38 -13.95 -9.34
N ILE A 258 14.58 -13.05 -8.78
CA ILE A 258 13.23 -13.36 -8.26
C ILE A 258 12.38 -13.98 -9.37
N THR A 259 12.29 -13.32 -10.52
CA THR A 259 11.45 -13.80 -11.61
C THR A 259 11.94 -15.11 -12.20
N GLU A 260 13.25 -15.29 -12.30
CA GLU A 260 13.85 -16.56 -12.75
C GLU A 260 13.55 -17.70 -11.78
N GLU A 261 13.71 -17.50 -10.47
CA GLU A 261 13.44 -18.50 -9.46
C GLU A 261 11.96 -18.90 -9.39
N PHE A 262 11.04 -17.95 -9.60
CA PHE A 262 9.62 -18.26 -9.67
C PHE A 262 9.22 -18.94 -10.98
N SER A 263 9.89 -18.64 -12.10
CA SER A 263 9.65 -19.32 -13.38
C SER A 263 9.92 -20.83 -13.35
N LYS A 264 10.74 -21.29 -12.41
CA LYS A 264 11.09 -22.70 -12.16
C LYS A 264 10.14 -23.40 -11.18
N SER A 265 9.07 -22.75 -10.77
CA SER A 265 8.13 -23.19 -9.74
C SER A 265 6.69 -23.27 -10.27
N ASN A 266 5.75 -23.70 -9.42
CA ASN A 266 4.31 -23.69 -9.69
C ASN A 266 3.63 -22.35 -9.44
N TYR A 267 4.40 -21.27 -9.26
CA TYR A 267 3.88 -19.93 -9.12
C TYR A 267 3.91 -19.22 -10.46
N LYS A 268 2.85 -18.45 -10.73
CA LYS A 268 2.77 -17.55 -11.89
C LYS A 268 2.76 -16.11 -11.41
N GLN A 269 3.42 -15.26 -12.16
CA GLN A 269 3.44 -13.84 -11.86
C GLN A 269 2.04 -13.23 -12.12
N SER A 270 1.37 -12.78 -11.06
CA SER A 270 0.04 -12.19 -11.10
C SER A 270 0.07 -10.68 -11.34
N ASN A 271 1.11 -9.97 -10.91
CA ASN A 271 1.42 -8.60 -11.30
C ASN A 271 2.94 -8.39 -11.31
N ALA A 272 3.43 -7.15 -11.45
CA ALA A 272 4.87 -6.91 -11.61
C ALA A 272 5.72 -7.37 -10.42
N TRP A 273 5.19 -7.52 -9.20
CA TRP A 273 5.93 -7.95 -8.01
C TRP A 273 5.28 -9.09 -7.19
N ALA A 274 4.11 -9.58 -7.60
CA ALA A 274 3.41 -10.68 -6.94
C ALA A 274 3.40 -11.94 -7.77
N PHE A 275 3.47 -13.07 -7.08
CA PHE A 275 3.47 -14.42 -7.65
C PHE A 275 2.42 -15.25 -6.92
N SER A 276 1.46 -15.78 -7.65
CA SER A 276 0.38 -16.62 -7.12
C SER A 276 0.55 -18.06 -7.59
N ASN A 277 0.19 -19.03 -6.76
CA ASN A 277 0.22 -20.43 -7.16
C ASN A 277 -0.83 -20.68 -8.26
N GLU A 278 -0.69 -21.78 -9.03
CA GLU A 278 -1.52 -22.03 -10.22
C GLU A 278 -3.03 -22.08 -9.93
N LYS A 279 -3.44 -22.52 -8.74
CA LYS A 279 -4.85 -22.58 -8.33
C LYS A 279 -5.46 -21.20 -8.08
N ASN A 280 -4.60 -20.20 -7.86
CA ASN A 280 -4.93 -18.83 -7.51
C ASN A 280 -4.30 -17.83 -8.51
N ALA A 281 -4.10 -18.25 -9.76
CA ALA A 281 -3.42 -17.42 -10.77
C ALA A 281 -4.16 -16.10 -11.08
N ASP A 282 -5.46 -16.05 -10.81
CA ASP A 282 -6.31 -14.86 -11.01
C ASP A 282 -6.35 -13.93 -9.79
N LEU A 283 -5.68 -14.30 -8.68
CA LEU A 283 -5.55 -13.41 -7.52
C LEU A 283 -4.80 -12.14 -7.93
N ARG A 284 -5.51 -11.04 -7.87
CA ARG A 284 -4.96 -9.70 -8.05
C ARG A 284 -4.67 -9.09 -6.68
N ASP A 285 -3.67 -8.23 -6.63
CA ASP A 285 -3.50 -7.35 -5.48
C ASP A 285 -4.54 -6.24 -5.61
N GLU A 286 -5.67 -6.42 -4.91
CA GLU A 286 -6.89 -5.62 -5.07
C GLU A 286 -6.68 -4.13 -4.84
N TYR A 287 -5.66 -3.76 -4.06
CA TYR A 287 -5.42 -2.36 -3.70
C TYR A 287 -4.94 -1.49 -4.87
N VAL A 288 -4.28 -2.05 -5.87
CA VAL A 288 -3.67 -1.26 -6.95
C VAL A 288 -4.29 -1.51 -8.31
N GLY A 289 -4.80 -2.72 -8.57
CA GLY A 289 -5.05 -3.17 -9.93
C GLY A 289 -6.52 -3.28 -10.34
N SER A 290 -7.40 -3.72 -9.48
CA SER A 290 -8.76 -4.07 -9.87
C SER A 290 -9.72 -2.89 -9.88
N ASN A 291 -9.61 -1.97 -8.93
CA ASN A 291 -10.52 -0.83 -8.81
C ASN A 291 -9.78 0.50 -9.01
N LEU A 292 -10.13 1.21 -10.08
CA LEU A 292 -9.54 2.52 -10.40
C LEU A 292 -9.96 3.61 -9.42
N GLU A 293 -11.09 3.44 -8.72
CA GLU A 293 -11.58 4.39 -7.71
C GLU A 293 -11.78 3.69 -6.38
N TYR A 294 -11.26 4.29 -5.33
CA TYR A 294 -11.43 3.80 -3.97
C TYR A 294 -11.69 4.93 -2.99
N LEU A 295 -12.44 4.62 -1.95
CA LEU A 295 -12.71 5.52 -0.86
C LEU A 295 -11.97 5.07 0.40
N GLY A 296 -11.09 5.92 0.90
CA GLY A 296 -10.39 5.69 2.16
C GLY A 296 -11.15 6.26 3.36
N VAL A 297 -11.30 5.43 4.39
CA VAL A 297 -11.80 5.80 5.71
C VAL A 297 -10.70 5.65 6.76
N GLY A 298 -10.76 6.46 7.79
CA GLY A 298 -9.77 6.48 8.85
C GLY A 298 -8.80 7.65 8.76
N SER A 299 -8.04 7.85 9.85
CA SER A 299 -7.03 8.90 9.97
C SER A 299 -5.90 8.69 8.96
N GLY A 300 -5.57 9.71 8.17
CA GLY A 300 -4.51 9.66 7.17
C GLY A 300 -4.81 8.78 5.96
N ALA A 301 -6.04 8.31 5.80
CA ALA A 301 -6.45 7.56 4.62
C ALA A 301 -6.48 8.46 3.38
N PHE A 302 -6.09 7.88 2.26
CA PHE A 302 -6.26 8.48 0.94
C PHE A 302 -7.47 7.88 0.24
N SER A 303 -8.14 8.68 -0.58
CA SER A 303 -9.15 8.23 -1.54
C SER A 303 -8.77 8.70 -2.93
N PHE A 304 -9.09 7.92 -3.95
CA PHE A 304 -9.05 8.39 -5.33
C PHE A 304 -10.48 8.36 -5.88
N LEU A 305 -11.08 9.52 -6.00
CA LEU A 305 -12.47 9.69 -6.35
C LEU A 305 -12.64 10.75 -7.44
N ASN A 306 -13.34 10.41 -8.51
CA ASN A 306 -13.65 11.36 -9.59
C ASN A 306 -12.39 12.02 -10.21
N GLY A 307 -11.26 11.31 -10.20
CA GLY A 307 -9.99 11.82 -10.69
C GLY A 307 -9.32 12.83 -9.74
N GLU A 308 -9.71 12.85 -8.47
CA GLU A 308 -9.08 13.61 -7.40
C GLU A 308 -8.51 12.68 -6.34
N LEU A 309 -7.29 12.96 -5.90
CA LEU A 309 -6.74 12.38 -4.67
C LEU A 309 -7.31 13.18 -3.50
N VAL A 310 -7.95 12.50 -2.56
CA VAL A 310 -8.60 13.10 -1.39
C VAL A 310 -7.94 12.56 -0.12
N ILE A 311 -7.68 13.42 0.85
CA ILE A 311 -6.83 13.14 2.01
C ILE A 311 -7.58 13.42 3.29
N ASN A 312 -7.71 12.39 4.15
CA ASN A 312 -8.30 12.51 5.47
C ASN A 312 -7.29 13.09 6.49
N ALA A 313 -7.80 13.69 7.56
CA ALA A 313 -7.01 14.23 8.66
C ALA A 313 -6.07 13.17 9.25
N PHE A 314 -4.79 13.55 9.41
CA PHE A 314 -3.76 12.67 9.97
C PHE A 314 -3.80 12.64 11.50
N ASN A 315 -4.16 13.74 12.14
CA ASN A 315 -4.24 13.79 13.59
C ASN A 315 -5.48 13.04 14.09
N LEU A 316 -5.30 12.07 15.01
CA LEU A 316 -6.37 11.21 15.52
C LEU A 316 -7.48 11.99 16.23
N LEU A 317 -7.12 13.04 16.99
CA LEU A 317 -8.09 13.88 17.69
C LEU A 317 -8.91 14.73 16.73
N GLU A 318 -8.25 15.32 15.73
CA GLU A 318 -8.95 16.10 14.69
C GLU A 318 -9.87 15.20 13.88
N TYR A 319 -9.38 14.02 13.48
CA TYR A 319 -10.18 13.02 12.79
C TYR A 319 -11.43 12.65 13.60
N GLY A 320 -11.26 12.22 14.86
CA GLY A 320 -12.37 11.83 15.75
C GLY A 320 -13.35 12.98 16.02
N LYS A 321 -12.84 14.20 16.22
CA LYS A 321 -13.68 15.40 16.41
C LYS A 321 -14.53 15.72 15.15
N ARG A 322 -13.97 15.55 13.96
CA ARG A 322 -14.71 15.74 12.71
C ARG A 322 -15.83 14.72 12.56
N ILE A 323 -15.52 13.44 12.80
CA ILE A 323 -16.50 12.35 12.70
C ILE A 323 -17.64 12.53 13.69
N LYS A 324 -17.33 12.77 14.99
CA LYS A 324 -18.34 13.01 16.04
C LYS A 324 -19.26 14.20 15.73
N ASN A 325 -18.74 15.24 15.09
CA ASN A 325 -19.52 16.40 14.68
C ASN A 325 -20.17 16.25 13.29
N ARG A 326 -20.19 15.03 12.72
CA ARG A 326 -20.73 14.73 11.38
C ARG A 326 -20.13 15.64 10.29
N ARG A 327 -18.84 15.95 10.41
CA ARG A 327 -18.06 16.70 9.44
C ARG A 327 -17.16 15.76 8.68
N SER A 328 -17.01 16.00 7.37
CA SER A 328 -16.05 15.25 6.55
C SER A 328 -14.65 15.26 7.18
N PRO A 329 -13.97 14.12 7.31
CA PRO A 329 -12.58 14.06 7.79
C PRO A 329 -11.59 14.61 6.77
N VAL A 330 -12.00 14.90 5.55
CA VAL A 330 -11.15 15.39 4.46
C VAL A 330 -10.56 16.75 4.80
N ILE A 331 -9.24 16.87 4.67
CA ILE A 331 -8.48 18.10 4.92
C ILE A 331 -7.82 18.68 3.67
N ALA A 332 -7.62 17.86 2.66
CA ALA A 332 -6.97 18.28 1.42
C ALA A 332 -7.43 17.43 0.24
N LYS A 333 -7.23 17.97 -0.95
CA LYS A 333 -7.42 17.27 -2.22
C LYS A 333 -6.40 17.69 -3.27
N CYS A 334 -6.21 16.86 -4.28
CA CYS A 334 -5.38 17.14 -5.44
C CYS A 334 -6.11 16.64 -6.69
N GLY A 335 -6.39 17.52 -7.63
CA GLY A 335 -7.01 17.18 -8.92
C GLY A 335 -5.96 16.81 -9.96
N PHE A 336 -6.24 15.79 -10.78
CA PHE A 336 -5.40 15.39 -11.89
C PHE A 336 -6.05 15.74 -13.23
N SER A 337 -5.23 16.20 -14.18
CA SER A 337 -5.67 16.38 -15.56
C SER A 337 -6.09 15.05 -16.19
N LYS A 338 -6.92 15.11 -17.25
CA LYS A 338 -7.32 13.89 -18.00
C LYS A 338 -6.10 13.09 -18.43
N LYS A 339 -5.03 13.75 -18.91
CA LYS A 339 -3.81 13.07 -19.37
C LYS A 339 -3.07 12.35 -18.23
N GLU A 340 -2.99 12.94 -17.05
CA GLU A 340 -2.36 12.31 -15.87
C GLU A 340 -3.16 11.10 -15.41
N ARG A 341 -4.49 11.18 -15.39
CA ARG A 341 -5.36 10.04 -15.07
C ARG A 341 -5.18 8.90 -16.07
N LEU A 342 -5.14 9.20 -17.37
CA LEU A 342 -4.88 8.20 -18.41
C LEU A 342 -3.53 7.50 -18.22
N LYS A 343 -2.47 8.26 -17.92
CA LYS A 343 -1.15 7.67 -17.61
C LYS A 343 -1.19 6.78 -16.39
N TYR A 344 -1.83 7.22 -15.33
CA TYR A 344 -1.97 6.44 -14.10
C TYR A 344 -2.73 5.14 -14.35
N THR A 345 -3.90 5.21 -14.99
CA THR A 345 -4.70 4.05 -15.34
C THR A 345 -3.93 3.07 -16.25
N PHE A 346 -3.18 3.61 -17.22
CA PHE A 346 -2.34 2.78 -18.09
C PHE A 346 -1.25 2.06 -17.29
N LEU A 347 -0.55 2.77 -16.40
CA LEU A 347 0.50 2.20 -15.58
C LEU A 347 -0.03 1.09 -14.66
N THR A 348 -1.15 1.33 -13.97
CA THR A 348 -1.75 0.33 -13.06
C THR A 348 -2.19 -0.92 -13.81
N ARG A 349 -2.83 -0.79 -14.98
CA ARG A 349 -3.21 -1.94 -15.82
C ARG A 349 -2.00 -2.69 -16.37
N LEU A 350 -0.97 -1.96 -16.81
CA LEU A 350 0.25 -2.59 -17.30
C LEU A 350 1.02 -3.30 -16.18
N PHE A 351 1.01 -2.74 -14.98
CA PHE A 351 1.55 -3.34 -13.77
C PHE A 351 0.85 -4.67 -13.45
N ASP A 352 -0.46 -4.76 -13.64
CA ASP A 352 -1.26 -5.99 -13.51
C ASP A 352 -1.07 -6.98 -14.66
N GLY A 353 -0.23 -6.65 -15.63
CA GLY A 353 0.22 -7.56 -16.67
C GLY A 353 -0.40 -7.36 -18.05
N ALA A 354 -1.52 -6.63 -18.21
CA ALA A 354 -2.12 -6.39 -19.52
C ALA A 354 -3.04 -5.17 -19.57
N VAL A 355 -3.11 -4.52 -20.72
CA VAL A 355 -4.05 -3.45 -21.02
C VAL A 355 -4.88 -3.84 -22.25
N ASP A 356 -6.14 -4.20 -22.05
CA ASP A 356 -7.10 -4.34 -23.16
C ASP A 356 -7.43 -2.95 -23.71
N ILE A 357 -7.09 -2.71 -24.97
CA ILE A 357 -7.21 -1.39 -25.59
C ILE A 357 -8.67 -0.93 -25.66
N LYS A 358 -9.59 -1.86 -25.99
CA LYS A 358 -11.01 -1.55 -26.13
C LYS A 358 -11.62 -1.18 -24.76
N ALA A 359 -11.43 -2.05 -23.77
CA ALA A 359 -11.92 -1.82 -22.42
C ALA A 359 -11.32 -0.54 -21.80
N TYR A 360 -10.02 -0.30 -22.01
CA TYR A 360 -9.36 0.93 -21.56
C TYR A 360 -9.99 2.19 -22.16
N ASN A 361 -10.24 2.21 -23.48
CA ASN A 361 -10.82 3.34 -24.18
C ASN A 361 -12.25 3.63 -23.71
N GLU A 362 -13.07 2.59 -23.56
CA GLU A 362 -14.45 2.70 -23.06
C GLU A 362 -14.51 3.23 -21.64
N GLN A 363 -13.69 2.68 -20.73
CA GLN A 363 -13.66 3.08 -19.31
C GLN A 363 -13.18 4.52 -19.09
N ASN A 364 -12.27 5.01 -19.92
CA ASN A 364 -11.63 6.30 -19.73
C ASN A 364 -12.17 7.40 -20.68
N ASP A 365 -13.16 7.09 -21.54
CA ASP A 365 -13.60 7.99 -22.61
C ASP A 365 -12.38 8.56 -23.37
N ALA A 366 -11.54 7.68 -23.91
CA ALA A 366 -10.24 8.01 -24.47
C ALA A 366 -9.94 7.22 -25.73
N ASN A 367 -8.88 7.61 -26.42
CA ASN A 367 -8.21 6.81 -27.44
C ASN A 367 -6.74 6.63 -27.03
N ILE A 368 -6.40 5.49 -26.47
CA ILE A 368 -5.08 5.22 -25.90
C ILE A 368 -3.95 5.47 -26.91
N ASN A 369 -4.15 5.07 -28.16
CA ASN A 369 -3.13 5.23 -29.21
C ASN A 369 -2.89 6.69 -29.59
N LYS A 370 -3.88 7.56 -29.44
CA LYS A 370 -3.77 9.00 -29.69
C LYS A 370 -3.31 9.73 -28.42
N ASP A 371 -3.98 9.47 -27.31
CA ASP A 371 -3.81 10.25 -26.08
C ASP A 371 -2.49 9.94 -25.36
N LEU A 372 -1.98 8.69 -25.48
CA LEU A 372 -0.71 8.22 -24.95
C LEU A 372 0.31 7.86 -26.04
N PHE A 373 0.20 8.46 -27.23
CA PHE A 373 1.06 8.16 -28.37
C PHE A 373 2.56 8.21 -28.05
N VAL A 374 3.00 9.25 -27.33
CA VAL A 374 4.41 9.45 -26.99
C VAL A 374 4.87 8.36 -26.02
N GLU A 375 4.10 8.10 -24.97
CA GLU A 375 4.39 7.10 -23.95
C GLU A 375 4.46 5.69 -24.57
N LEU A 376 3.47 5.32 -25.37
CA LEU A 376 3.44 4.03 -26.07
C LEU A 376 4.58 3.87 -27.05
N SER A 377 4.89 4.92 -27.83
CA SER A 377 5.99 4.90 -28.80
C SER A 377 7.33 4.68 -28.12
N LEU A 378 7.58 5.37 -27.01
CA LEU A 378 8.80 5.19 -26.21
C LEU A 378 8.90 3.78 -25.61
N LEU A 379 7.82 3.26 -25.05
CA LEU A 379 7.80 1.91 -24.48
C LEU A 379 8.00 0.82 -25.55
N LYS A 380 7.42 0.99 -26.76
CA LYS A 380 7.65 0.09 -27.90
C LYS A 380 9.10 0.18 -28.42
N LEU A 381 9.64 1.40 -28.51
CA LEU A 381 11.02 1.63 -28.99
C LEU A 381 12.06 0.92 -28.12
N VAL A 382 11.86 0.91 -26.79
CA VAL A 382 12.77 0.24 -25.86
C VAL A 382 12.40 -1.23 -25.61
N ASN A 383 11.47 -1.78 -26.38
CA ASN A 383 10.98 -3.14 -26.24
C ASN A 383 10.45 -3.46 -24.81
N ALA A 384 9.80 -2.47 -24.19
CA ALA A 384 9.17 -2.66 -22.88
C ALA A 384 7.77 -3.25 -22.99
N ILE A 385 7.06 -2.98 -24.11
CA ILE A 385 5.72 -3.49 -24.36
C ILE A 385 5.62 -4.06 -25.78
N TYR A 386 4.69 -4.98 -25.93
CA TYR A 386 4.23 -5.48 -27.23
C TYR A 386 2.71 -5.52 -27.26
N GLU A 387 2.14 -5.58 -28.45
CA GLU A 387 0.70 -5.64 -28.66
C GLU A 387 0.33 -6.93 -29.37
N GLU A 388 -0.64 -7.63 -28.86
CA GLU A 388 -1.16 -8.88 -29.41
C GLU A 388 -2.68 -8.90 -29.29
N ASN A 389 -3.40 -9.05 -30.39
CA ASN A 389 -4.86 -9.13 -30.46
C ASN A 389 -5.60 -7.98 -29.73
N GLY A 390 -5.10 -6.74 -29.83
CA GLY A 390 -5.69 -5.56 -29.17
C GLY A 390 -5.40 -5.46 -27.68
N VAL A 391 -4.46 -6.27 -27.16
CA VAL A 391 -4.00 -6.24 -25.77
C VAL A 391 -2.53 -5.84 -25.75
N ILE A 392 -2.21 -4.79 -24.96
CA ILE A 392 -0.83 -4.37 -24.70
C ILE A 392 -0.33 -5.16 -23.49
N LYS A 393 0.80 -5.84 -23.64
CA LYS A 393 1.43 -6.64 -22.58
C LYS A 393 2.85 -6.15 -22.33
N PRO A 394 3.33 -6.16 -21.06
CA PRO A 394 4.72 -5.84 -20.77
C PRO A 394 5.64 -7.02 -21.12
N THR A 395 6.81 -6.72 -21.67
CA THR A 395 7.94 -7.66 -21.69
C THR A 395 8.52 -7.79 -20.28
N PHE A 396 9.54 -8.64 -20.10
CA PHE A 396 10.28 -8.67 -18.82
C PHE A 396 10.80 -7.26 -18.45
N PHE A 397 11.40 -6.56 -19.42
CA PHE A 397 11.89 -5.20 -19.19
C PHE A 397 10.77 -4.22 -18.88
N GLY A 398 9.59 -4.37 -19.51
CA GLY A 398 8.40 -3.58 -19.21
C GLY A 398 7.88 -3.81 -17.81
N LYS A 399 7.87 -5.05 -17.33
CA LYS A 399 7.51 -5.36 -15.91
C LYS A 399 8.46 -4.67 -14.95
N TYR A 400 9.77 -4.69 -15.21
CA TYR A 400 10.74 -4.00 -14.39
C TYR A 400 10.54 -2.47 -14.41
N ILE A 401 10.22 -1.87 -15.58
CA ILE A 401 9.84 -0.45 -15.64
C ILE A 401 8.60 -0.19 -14.76
N CYS A 402 7.60 -1.06 -14.78
CA CYS A 402 6.44 -0.93 -13.89
C CYS A 402 6.84 -0.98 -12.41
N VAL A 403 7.76 -1.87 -12.01
CA VAL A 403 8.31 -1.92 -10.64
C VAL A 403 8.94 -0.58 -10.25
N VAL A 404 9.80 -0.02 -11.11
CA VAL A 404 10.46 1.28 -10.88
C VAL A 404 9.44 2.40 -10.75
N LEU A 405 8.46 2.47 -11.65
CA LEU A 405 7.45 3.53 -11.65
C LEU A 405 6.52 3.46 -10.43
N MET A 406 6.10 2.25 -10.04
CA MET A 406 5.27 2.06 -8.84
C MET A 406 6.04 2.36 -7.57
N ARG A 407 7.31 1.92 -7.44
CA ARG A 407 8.19 2.31 -6.35
C ARG A 407 8.29 3.83 -6.21
N ASP A 408 8.50 4.53 -7.33
CA ASP A 408 8.63 5.98 -7.36
C ASP A 408 7.31 6.68 -7.04
N PHE A 409 6.18 6.11 -7.45
CA PHE A 409 4.85 6.60 -7.09
C PHE A 409 4.64 6.53 -5.56
N TYR A 410 4.91 5.39 -4.94
CA TYR A 410 4.78 5.25 -3.48
C TYR A 410 5.74 6.17 -2.72
N ALA A 411 7.00 6.28 -3.18
CA ALA A 411 7.96 7.23 -2.60
C ALA A 411 7.51 8.70 -2.75
N GLY A 412 6.81 9.02 -3.85
CA GLY A 412 6.19 10.33 -4.07
C GLY A 412 5.03 10.61 -3.10
N MET A 413 4.20 9.60 -2.82
CA MET A 413 3.13 9.72 -1.83
C MET A 413 3.64 9.99 -0.41
N ASP A 414 4.88 9.61 -0.10
CA ASP A 414 5.51 9.94 1.17
C ASP A 414 5.76 11.44 1.36
N LYS A 415 5.94 12.20 0.29
CA LYS A 415 6.02 13.67 0.37
C LYS A 415 4.71 14.27 0.82
N VAL A 416 3.59 13.73 0.31
CA VAL A 416 2.25 14.14 0.76
C VAL A 416 2.10 13.82 2.25
N ARG A 417 2.49 12.61 2.68
CA ARG A 417 2.48 12.24 4.11
C ARG A 417 3.36 13.15 4.95
N ALA A 418 4.54 13.56 4.45
CA ALA A 418 5.46 14.46 5.15
C ALA A 418 4.83 15.82 5.44
N ILE A 419 4.15 16.43 4.46
CA ILE A 419 3.47 17.71 4.60
C ILE A 419 2.50 17.68 5.78
N PHE A 420 1.66 16.64 5.85
CA PHE A 420 0.64 16.55 6.90
C PHE A 420 1.17 16.09 8.26
N LYS A 421 2.29 15.35 8.31
CA LYS A 421 2.98 15.04 9.58
C LYS A 421 3.56 16.28 10.25
N ASP A 422 4.10 17.24 9.48
CA ASP A 422 4.67 18.47 10.00
C ASP A 422 3.59 19.49 10.43
N ASP A 423 2.48 19.55 9.70
CA ASP A 423 1.30 20.31 10.13
C ASP A 423 0.73 19.82 11.47
N ALA A 424 0.80 18.53 11.73
CA ALA A 424 0.44 17.98 13.04
C ALA A 424 1.36 18.51 14.17
N LYS A 425 2.62 18.82 13.90
CA LYS A 425 3.54 19.44 14.88
C LYS A 425 3.23 20.93 15.12
N ILE A 426 2.88 21.67 14.07
CA ILE A 426 2.59 23.12 14.15
C ILE A 426 1.28 23.36 14.90
N LYS A 427 0.24 22.57 14.64
CA LYS A 427 -1.05 22.65 15.35
C LYS A 427 -0.98 22.16 16.81
N ARG A 428 0.08 21.47 17.21
CA ARG A 428 0.24 20.87 18.54
C ARG A 428 0.20 21.91 19.68
N SER A 429 0.82 23.06 19.51
CA SER A 429 0.76 24.14 20.49
C SER A 429 -0.64 24.73 20.67
N LYS A 430 -1.46 24.75 19.62
CA LYS A 430 -2.87 25.12 19.65
C LYS A 430 -3.76 24.05 20.26
N ILE A 431 -3.50 22.77 19.98
CA ILE A 431 -4.28 21.63 20.49
C ILE A 431 -4.07 21.43 21.98
N LEU A 432 -2.85 21.57 22.49
CA LEU A 432 -2.56 21.53 23.93
C LEU A 432 -3.32 22.63 24.69
N ARG A 433 -3.53 23.78 24.08
CA ARG A 433 -4.28 24.89 24.67
C ARG A 433 -5.79 24.59 24.72
N ILE A 434 -6.34 23.93 23.71
CA ILE A 434 -7.75 23.51 23.66
C ILE A 434 -8.03 22.34 24.61
N MET A 435 -7.08 21.42 24.76
CA MET A 435 -7.21 20.28 25.68
C MET A 435 -7.10 20.67 27.15
N SER A 436 -6.37 21.74 27.48
CA SER A 436 -6.35 22.29 28.85
C SER A 436 -7.65 23.00 29.24
N GLU A 437 -8.47 23.38 28.25
CA GLU A 437 -9.77 24.02 28.46
C GLU A 437 -10.96 23.05 28.49
N ASP A 438 -10.80 21.80 27.94
CA ASP A 438 -11.89 20.83 27.72
C ASP A 438 -11.72 19.53 28.54
N THR A 439 -10.88 19.48 29.58
CA THR A 439 -10.49 18.20 30.12
C THR A 439 -11.00 17.86 31.49
N GLU A 440 -11.56 16.67 31.60
CA GLU A 440 -11.34 15.70 32.69
C GLU A 440 -10.82 14.33 32.21
N GLN A 441 -10.20 14.22 31.05
CA GLN A 441 -9.52 12.98 30.65
C GLN A 441 -8.05 13.24 30.34
N LYS A 442 -7.19 12.74 31.22
CA LYS A 442 -5.74 12.75 31.12
C LYS A 442 -5.30 11.91 29.91
N PHE A 443 -5.09 12.53 28.76
CA PHE A 443 -4.30 11.95 27.70
C PHE A 443 -2.82 12.20 27.99
N ASP A 444 -2.06 11.12 28.16
CA ASP A 444 -0.63 11.19 28.42
C ASP A 444 0.07 11.86 27.22
N GLN A 445 0.96 12.81 27.49
CA GLN A 445 1.71 13.58 26.48
C GLN A 445 2.58 12.70 25.55
N ASN A 446 2.80 11.43 25.93
CA ASN A 446 3.56 10.46 25.14
C ASN A 446 2.78 9.89 23.93
N ILE A 447 1.43 10.01 23.91
CA ILE A 447 0.57 9.47 22.85
C ILE A 447 0.68 10.30 21.57
N ILE A 448 0.97 11.59 21.69
CA ILE A 448 0.95 12.56 20.58
C ILE A 448 2.35 12.74 19.95
N GLN A 449 3.39 12.14 20.51
CA GLN A 449 4.73 12.19 19.91
C GLN A 449 4.99 10.97 19.03
N PRO A 450 5.26 11.15 17.73
CA PRO A 450 6.26 10.30 17.12
C PRO A 450 7.55 10.63 17.93
N ARG A 451 7.95 9.78 18.86
CA ARG A 451 9.31 9.86 19.39
C ARG A 451 10.20 9.83 18.16
N ALA A 452 10.92 10.92 17.94
CA ALA A 452 12.09 10.87 17.07
C ALA A 452 12.85 9.63 17.52
N ALA A 453 13.05 8.69 16.60
CA ALA A 453 13.75 7.46 16.88
C ALA A 453 15.09 7.81 17.52
N MET A 454 15.32 7.34 18.74
CA MET A 454 16.67 6.99 19.14
C MET A 454 16.99 5.64 18.57
#